data_27ea08793176fe9e9abfcf7be561d85b
#
_entry.id   27ea08793176fe9e9abfcf7be561d85b
#
_cell.length_a   1.000
_cell.length_b   1.000
_cell.length_c   1.000
_cell.angle_alpha   90.00
_cell.angle_beta   90.00
_cell.angle_gamma   90.00
#
_symmetry.space_group_name_H-M   'P 1'
#
loop_
_entity.id
_entity.type
_entity.pdbx_description
1 polymer ?
#
loop_
_entity_poly.entity_id
_entity_poly.type
_entity_poly.pdbx_seq_one_letter_code
_entity_poly.pdbx_strand_id
1 'polypeptide(L)'
;MPEIKLTHVTKRWGKFYAVDDLSLDMEDNSFITLLGPSGCGKTTTLRMIAGLETPTSGQIKIGDRVVFDSEAGINVPANKRKVGFLFQNYALWPNMTVYQNISFGLGNIKEELPVIDEEAKALKSMIKALENPGELVKLIEECRDKKGKLDLDMVYLKLIDNYTISIYTAKELYNYKLHEAADKESAAKQKKQELTAKLDSILAGHKEKREELNEKFEVVSGGKVVTRVRKYSKEEIDLAVRRVSRIVKIGMFMNRYPAELSGGQQQRVAIARTLAPEPQVLFMDEPLSNLDAKLRLEMRYELQRLHVETGSTFVYVTHDQMEAMTLATKICLINNGVLQQYEAPLTVYSRPNNLFVADFVGNPSINFIEAKGVQNENGSLDVTILDGRKAKFVPKEHLDLQRWFAERDKNEADEAARHKEKMQDKKAVEKSNKDE
;
A
#
# COMPACT_ATOMS: atom_id res chain seq x y z
N MET A 1 3.21 -13.27 -1.02
CA MET A 1 2.20 -12.23 -0.74
C MET A 1 1.02 -12.45 -1.67
N PRO A 2 -0.14 -11.88 -1.45
CA PRO A 2 -1.30 -12.26 -2.26
C PRO A 2 -1.30 -11.58 -3.62
N GLU A 3 -1.48 -12.36 -4.67
CA GLU A 3 -1.94 -11.96 -5.99
C GLU A 3 -3.37 -11.43 -5.90
N ILE A 4 -3.74 -10.46 -6.74
CA ILE A 4 -5.12 -9.98 -6.86
C ILE A 4 -5.63 -10.33 -8.23
N LYS A 5 -6.73 -11.09 -8.28
CA LYS A 5 -7.35 -11.52 -9.53
C LYS A 5 -8.77 -11.01 -9.64
N LEU A 6 -9.04 -10.30 -10.74
CA LEU A 6 -10.37 -9.89 -11.16
C LEU A 6 -10.79 -10.75 -12.36
N THR A 7 -11.99 -11.28 -12.33
CA THR A 7 -12.54 -12.09 -13.41
C THR A 7 -13.92 -11.56 -13.78
N HIS A 8 -14.04 -11.01 -14.98
CA HIS A 8 -15.28 -10.44 -15.53
C HIS A 8 -15.99 -9.47 -14.59
N VAL A 9 -15.23 -8.59 -13.91
CA VAL A 9 -15.77 -7.66 -12.92
C VAL A 9 -16.44 -6.49 -13.61
N THR A 10 -17.71 -6.27 -13.33
CA THR A 10 -18.51 -5.15 -13.86
C THR A 10 -19.09 -4.35 -12.71
N LYS A 11 -19.10 -3.02 -12.87
CA LYS A 11 -19.83 -2.09 -12.01
C LYS A 11 -20.65 -1.13 -12.86
N ARG A 12 -21.96 -1.13 -12.62
CA ARG A 12 -22.89 -0.20 -13.28
C ARG A 12 -23.78 0.51 -12.27
N TRP A 13 -24.16 1.72 -12.57
CA TRP A 13 -25.22 2.48 -11.93
C TRP A 13 -26.28 2.84 -12.96
N GLY A 14 -27.41 2.13 -12.94
CA GLY A 14 -28.43 2.23 -13.97
C GLY A 14 -27.86 1.90 -15.35
N LYS A 15 -27.81 2.90 -16.25
CA LYS A 15 -27.28 2.75 -17.62
C LYS A 15 -25.79 3.05 -17.76
N PHE A 16 -25.16 3.58 -16.73
CA PHE A 16 -23.73 3.96 -16.75
C PHE A 16 -22.85 2.83 -16.27
N TYR A 17 -21.93 2.38 -17.10
CA TYR A 17 -20.91 1.40 -16.78
C TYR A 17 -19.65 2.15 -16.31
N ALA A 18 -19.37 2.08 -15.01
CA ALA A 18 -18.15 2.64 -14.46
C ALA A 18 -16.94 1.72 -14.68
N VAL A 19 -17.19 0.40 -14.65
CA VAL A 19 -16.23 -0.65 -15.01
C VAL A 19 -16.99 -1.69 -15.80
N ASP A 20 -16.49 -2.06 -16.96
CA ASP A 20 -17.16 -2.96 -17.89
C ASP A 20 -16.27 -4.17 -18.21
N ASP A 21 -16.64 -5.32 -17.68
CA ASP A 21 -16.02 -6.63 -17.96
C ASP A 21 -14.50 -6.69 -17.72
N LEU A 22 -14.06 -6.12 -16.61
CA LEU A 22 -12.64 -6.04 -16.28
C LEU A 22 -12.11 -7.39 -15.78
N SER A 23 -11.18 -7.97 -16.53
CA SER A 23 -10.36 -9.12 -16.11
C SER A 23 -8.91 -8.68 -15.99
N LEU A 24 -8.28 -8.92 -14.84
CA LEU A 24 -6.94 -8.43 -14.52
C LEU A 24 -6.29 -9.28 -13.45
N ASP A 25 -5.09 -9.76 -13.73
CA ASP A 25 -4.25 -10.50 -12.78
C ASP A 25 -3.10 -9.60 -12.33
N MET A 26 -3.11 -9.20 -11.06
CA MET A 26 -2.08 -8.35 -10.44
C MET A 26 -1.16 -9.24 -9.62
N GLU A 27 0.12 -9.27 -9.99
CA GLU A 27 1.12 -10.10 -9.33
C GLU A 27 1.39 -9.61 -7.91
N ASP A 28 1.81 -10.52 -7.05
CA ASP A 28 2.27 -10.19 -5.70
C ASP A 28 3.54 -9.33 -5.74
N ASN A 29 3.81 -8.62 -4.64
CA ASN A 29 5.00 -7.77 -4.49
C ASN A 29 5.24 -6.83 -5.69
N SER A 30 4.17 -6.34 -6.33
CA SER A 30 4.20 -5.43 -7.45
C SER A 30 3.68 -4.04 -7.08
N PHE A 31 4.15 -3.02 -7.80
CA PHE A 31 3.61 -1.67 -7.75
C PHE A 31 2.75 -1.45 -9.00
N ILE A 32 1.45 -1.62 -8.88
CA ILE A 32 0.52 -1.52 -9.99
C ILE A 32 -0.12 -0.15 -10.00
N THR A 33 -0.05 0.55 -11.14
CA THR A 33 -0.70 1.84 -11.29
C THR A 33 -1.90 1.73 -12.20
N LEU A 34 -3.08 2.11 -11.69
CA LEU A 34 -4.30 2.32 -12.49
C LEU A 34 -4.25 3.73 -13.07
N LEU A 35 -4.04 3.84 -14.38
CA LEU A 35 -3.86 5.08 -15.11
C LEU A 35 -5.03 5.30 -16.09
N GLY A 36 -5.36 6.54 -16.38
CA GLY A 36 -6.38 6.90 -17.38
C GLY A 36 -7.04 8.24 -17.09
N PRO A 37 -7.94 8.72 -17.97
CA PRO A 37 -8.66 9.98 -17.81
C PRO A 37 -9.52 10.02 -16.55
N SER A 38 -9.94 11.22 -16.14
CA SER A 38 -10.88 11.38 -15.04
C SER A 38 -12.22 10.71 -15.36
N GLY A 39 -12.80 10.01 -14.39
CA GLY A 39 -14.09 9.31 -14.56
C GLY A 39 -14.04 7.98 -15.33
N CYS A 40 -12.86 7.47 -15.73
CA CYS A 40 -12.74 6.22 -16.48
C CYS A 40 -12.88 4.93 -15.66
N GLY A 41 -13.15 5.00 -14.34
CA GLY A 41 -13.39 3.83 -13.50
C GLY A 41 -12.26 3.41 -12.55
N LYS A 42 -11.10 4.08 -12.53
CA LYS A 42 -9.93 3.73 -11.69
C LYS A 42 -10.27 3.63 -10.20
N THR A 43 -10.76 4.71 -9.62
CA THR A 43 -11.16 4.77 -8.20
C THR A 43 -12.26 3.77 -7.88
N THR A 44 -13.20 3.56 -8.80
CA THR A 44 -14.26 2.55 -8.63
C THR A 44 -13.67 1.15 -8.58
N THR A 45 -12.74 0.81 -9.48
CA THR A 45 -12.01 -0.46 -9.49
C THR A 45 -11.27 -0.66 -8.17
N LEU A 46 -10.51 0.35 -7.73
CA LEU A 46 -9.77 0.31 -6.46
C LEU A 46 -10.71 0.03 -5.28
N ARG A 47 -11.83 0.76 -5.20
CA ARG A 47 -12.83 0.61 -4.13
C ARG A 47 -13.53 -0.73 -4.15
N MET A 48 -13.78 -1.31 -5.32
CA MET A 48 -14.35 -2.66 -5.44
C MET A 48 -13.40 -3.72 -4.88
N ILE A 49 -12.11 -3.65 -5.19
CA ILE A 49 -11.11 -4.60 -4.67
C ILE A 49 -10.98 -4.43 -3.15
N ALA A 50 -11.00 -3.20 -2.64
CA ALA A 50 -10.93 -2.92 -1.21
C ALA A 50 -12.22 -3.28 -0.43
N GLY A 51 -13.35 -3.52 -1.12
CA GLY A 51 -14.64 -3.80 -0.50
C GLY A 51 -15.38 -2.56 0.00
N LEU A 52 -15.01 -1.39 -0.50
CA LEU A 52 -15.68 -0.10 -0.23
C LEU A 52 -16.79 0.17 -1.24
N GLU A 53 -16.80 -0.54 -2.35
CA GLU A 53 -17.84 -0.53 -3.37
C GLU A 53 -18.17 -1.97 -3.78
N THR A 54 -19.44 -2.27 -4.01
CA THR A 54 -19.87 -3.62 -4.40
C THR A 54 -19.92 -3.72 -5.91
N PRO A 55 -19.23 -4.67 -6.56
CA PRO A 55 -19.39 -4.96 -7.99
C PRO A 55 -20.82 -5.38 -8.32
N THR A 56 -21.24 -5.18 -9.55
CA THR A 56 -22.53 -5.67 -10.06
C THR A 56 -22.43 -7.14 -10.43
N SER A 57 -21.31 -7.58 -11.01
CA SER A 57 -21.07 -8.98 -11.40
C SER A 57 -19.58 -9.29 -11.41
N GLY A 58 -19.24 -10.58 -11.56
CA GLY A 58 -17.89 -11.09 -11.64
C GLY A 58 -17.34 -11.62 -10.32
N GLN A 59 -16.04 -11.89 -10.29
CA GLN A 59 -15.34 -12.44 -9.13
C GLN A 59 -14.08 -11.65 -8.81
N ILE A 60 -13.78 -11.46 -7.52
CA ILE A 60 -12.52 -10.87 -7.01
C ILE A 60 -11.88 -11.82 -6.01
N LYS A 61 -10.59 -12.16 -6.24
CA LYS A 61 -9.76 -12.91 -5.30
C LYS A 61 -8.60 -12.06 -4.79
N ILE A 62 -8.21 -12.27 -3.54
CA ILE A 62 -6.99 -11.72 -2.94
C ILE A 62 -6.23 -12.92 -2.34
N GLY A 63 -5.12 -13.31 -2.95
CA GLY A 63 -4.48 -14.58 -2.70
C GLY A 63 -5.42 -15.75 -3.01
N ASP A 64 -5.45 -16.74 -2.14
CA ASP A 64 -6.32 -17.91 -2.29
C ASP A 64 -7.79 -17.62 -1.90
N ARG A 65 -8.08 -16.42 -1.39
CA ARG A 65 -9.39 -16.10 -0.84
C ARG A 65 -10.26 -15.36 -1.84
N VAL A 66 -11.45 -15.90 -2.15
CA VAL A 66 -12.52 -15.18 -2.84
C VAL A 66 -13.10 -14.13 -1.89
N VAL A 67 -13.03 -12.86 -2.27
CA VAL A 67 -13.56 -11.73 -1.48
C VAL A 67 -14.86 -11.16 -2.06
N PHE A 68 -15.13 -11.42 -3.32
CA PHE A 68 -16.40 -11.13 -3.98
C PHE A 68 -16.67 -12.18 -5.05
N ASP A 69 -17.91 -12.64 -5.14
CA ASP A 69 -18.39 -13.50 -6.20
C ASP A 69 -19.91 -13.32 -6.32
N SER A 70 -20.36 -12.83 -7.47
CA SER A 70 -21.78 -12.53 -7.72
C SER A 70 -22.63 -13.78 -7.85
N GLU A 71 -22.08 -14.90 -8.36
CA GLU A 71 -22.79 -16.16 -8.55
C GLU A 71 -22.90 -16.94 -7.23
N ALA A 72 -21.80 -16.97 -6.47
CA ALA A 72 -21.77 -17.64 -5.17
C ALA A 72 -22.36 -16.79 -4.03
N GLY A 73 -22.74 -15.54 -4.28
CA GLY A 73 -23.28 -14.61 -3.27
C GLY A 73 -22.25 -14.19 -2.20
N ILE A 74 -20.95 -14.26 -2.54
CA ILE A 74 -19.87 -13.90 -1.61
C ILE A 74 -19.60 -12.39 -1.71
N ASN A 75 -19.66 -11.68 -0.56
CA ASN A 75 -19.23 -10.30 -0.46
C ASN A 75 -18.58 -10.03 0.90
N VAL A 76 -17.26 -10.14 0.96
CA VAL A 76 -16.49 -9.91 2.17
C VAL A 76 -16.36 -8.41 2.43
N PRO A 77 -16.79 -7.88 3.59
CA PRO A 77 -16.70 -6.45 3.90
C PRO A 77 -15.23 -6.00 4.02
N ALA A 78 -14.97 -4.70 3.74
CA ALA A 78 -13.63 -4.11 3.69
C ALA A 78 -12.76 -4.43 4.91
N ASN A 79 -13.31 -4.32 6.12
CA ASN A 79 -12.57 -4.57 7.37
C ASN A 79 -12.11 -6.05 7.56
N LYS A 80 -12.62 -6.97 6.74
CA LYS A 80 -12.24 -8.38 6.76
C LYS A 80 -11.35 -8.77 5.58
N ARG A 81 -11.03 -7.86 4.67
CA ARG A 81 -10.15 -8.13 3.51
C ARG A 81 -8.66 -8.04 3.82
N LYS A 82 -8.29 -7.53 5.01
CA LYS A 82 -6.89 -7.35 5.47
C LYS A 82 -6.05 -6.49 4.50
N VAL A 83 -6.64 -5.44 3.98
CA VAL A 83 -6.02 -4.49 3.06
C VAL A 83 -5.92 -3.11 3.69
N GLY A 84 -4.91 -2.34 3.31
CA GLY A 84 -4.78 -0.92 3.67
C GLY A 84 -5.40 -0.04 2.59
N PHE A 85 -6.04 1.07 2.97
CA PHE A 85 -6.61 2.03 2.02
C PHE A 85 -6.23 3.47 2.40
N LEU A 86 -5.51 4.14 1.51
CA LEU A 86 -5.14 5.55 1.62
C LEU A 86 -6.05 6.39 0.73
N PHE A 87 -6.88 7.23 1.38
CA PHE A 87 -7.80 8.14 0.70
C PHE A 87 -7.10 9.38 0.16
N GLN A 88 -7.63 9.97 -0.90
CA GLN A 88 -7.12 11.18 -1.54
C GLN A 88 -6.99 12.37 -0.58
N ASN A 89 -7.91 12.53 0.35
CA ASN A 89 -7.91 13.61 1.36
C ASN A 89 -7.25 13.20 2.68
N TYR A 90 -6.46 12.11 2.67
CA TYR A 90 -5.79 11.51 3.83
C TYR A 90 -6.74 11.04 4.96
N ALA A 91 -7.94 11.58 5.07
CA ALA A 91 -8.97 11.25 6.06
C ALA A 91 -8.43 11.15 7.51
N LEU A 92 -7.56 12.06 7.92
CA LEU A 92 -7.05 12.13 9.29
C LEU A 92 -8.13 12.67 10.22
N TRP A 93 -8.19 12.13 11.44
CA TRP A 93 -9.05 12.65 12.50
C TRP A 93 -8.43 13.93 13.08
N PRO A 94 -9.05 15.10 12.91
CA PRO A 94 -8.43 16.39 13.28
C PRO A 94 -8.24 16.59 14.77
N ASN A 95 -9.06 15.94 15.59
CA ASN A 95 -9.05 15.99 17.05
C ASN A 95 -8.20 14.89 17.71
N MET A 96 -7.48 14.10 16.92
CA MET A 96 -6.55 13.09 17.39
C MET A 96 -5.12 13.49 17.06
N THR A 97 -4.19 13.21 17.96
CA THR A 97 -2.76 13.39 17.70
C THR A 97 -2.27 12.45 16.59
N VAL A 98 -1.06 12.65 16.08
CA VAL A 98 -0.41 11.75 15.12
C VAL A 98 -0.39 10.32 15.67
N TYR A 99 0.05 10.14 16.91
CA TYR A 99 0.08 8.84 17.56
C TYR A 99 -1.31 8.18 17.58
N GLN A 100 -2.33 8.93 17.99
CA GLN A 100 -3.72 8.45 18.06
C GLN A 100 -4.28 8.10 16.68
N ASN A 101 -3.98 8.90 15.65
CA ASN A 101 -4.38 8.61 14.28
C ASN A 101 -3.81 7.26 13.80
N ILE A 102 -2.55 6.96 14.11
CA ILE A 102 -1.89 5.72 13.68
C ILE A 102 -2.38 4.52 14.50
N SER A 103 -2.51 4.68 15.82
CA SER A 103 -2.85 3.60 16.75
C SER A 103 -4.32 3.20 16.74
N PHE A 104 -5.22 4.07 16.27
CA PHE A 104 -6.68 3.88 16.36
C PHE A 104 -7.14 2.56 15.76
N GLY A 105 -6.68 2.24 14.55
CA GLY A 105 -7.03 1.00 13.85
C GLY A 105 -6.59 -0.24 14.62
N LEU A 106 -5.36 -0.23 15.15
CA LEU A 106 -4.77 -1.35 15.87
C LEU A 106 -5.56 -1.71 17.13
N GLY A 107 -6.05 -0.72 17.88
CA GLY A 107 -6.83 -0.95 19.11
C GLY A 107 -8.16 -1.67 18.88
N ASN A 108 -8.66 -1.71 17.65
CA ASN A 108 -9.93 -2.34 17.28
C ASN A 108 -9.76 -3.71 16.62
N ILE A 109 -8.54 -4.08 16.23
CA ILE A 109 -8.25 -5.40 15.65
C ILE A 109 -8.34 -6.45 16.75
N LYS A 110 -9.09 -7.52 16.46
CA LYS A 110 -9.19 -8.71 17.29
C LYS A 110 -8.98 -9.92 16.40
N GLU A 111 -7.85 -10.58 16.58
CA GLU A 111 -7.46 -11.73 15.77
C GLU A 111 -6.65 -12.74 16.59
N GLU A 112 -6.38 -13.88 15.99
CA GLU A 112 -5.55 -14.91 16.60
C GLU A 112 -4.10 -14.44 16.60
N LEU A 113 -3.58 -14.10 17.78
CA LEU A 113 -2.25 -13.55 17.98
C LEU A 113 -1.43 -14.45 18.91
N PRO A 114 -0.10 -14.52 18.75
CA PRO A 114 0.80 -15.16 19.70
C PRO A 114 0.61 -14.58 21.11
N VAL A 115 0.76 -15.43 22.10
CA VAL A 115 0.89 -14.98 23.50
C VAL A 115 2.31 -14.57 23.72
N ILE A 116 2.57 -13.27 23.97
CA ILE A 116 3.89 -12.70 24.20
C ILE A 116 4.03 -12.37 25.67
N ASP A 117 5.19 -12.72 26.27
CA ASP A 117 5.57 -12.22 27.57
C ASP A 117 6.24 -10.85 27.42
N GLU A 118 5.41 -9.81 27.54
CA GLU A 118 5.82 -8.40 27.38
C GLU A 118 6.82 -7.97 28.45
N GLU A 119 6.69 -8.50 29.69
CA GLU A 119 7.59 -8.17 30.79
C GLU A 119 8.99 -8.76 30.54
N ALA A 120 9.08 -10.03 30.18
CA ALA A 120 10.35 -10.66 29.83
C ALA A 120 11.04 -9.96 28.65
N LYS A 121 10.26 -9.55 27.64
CA LYS A 121 10.75 -8.80 26.47
C LYS A 121 11.31 -7.44 26.87
N ALA A 122 10.58 -6.67 27.69
CA ALA A 122 11.01 -5.37 28.17
C ALA A 122 12.28 -5.48 29.02
N LEU A 123 12.31 -6.43 29.98
CA LEU A 123 13.48 -6.70 30.82
C LEU A 123 14.72 -7.01 29.99
N LYS A 124 14.61 -7.90 28.99
CA LYS A 124 15.74 -8.25 28.11
C LYS A 124 16.27 -7.06 27.34
N SER A 125 15.37 -6.20 26.85
CA SER A 125 15.74 -4.99 26.11
C SER A 125 16.44 -3.97 27.02
N MET A 126 15.96 -3.79 28.26
CA MET A 126 16.60 -2.92 29.25
C MET A 126 17.98 -3.46 29.70
N ILE A 127 18.10 -4.77 29.91
CA ILE A 127 19.39 -5.43 30.22
C ILE A 127 20.38 -5.14 29.09
N LYS A 128 19.97 -5.27 27.83
CA LYS A 128 20.82 -4.97 26.67
C LYS A 128 21.24 -3.50 26.63
N ALA A 129 20.36 -2.57 26.94
CA ALA A 129 20.68 -1.14 26.98
C ALA A 129 21.70 -0.81 28.08
N LEU A 130 21.63 -1.52 29.21
CA LEU A 130 22.55 -1.37 30.33
C LEU A 130 23.94 -2.03 30.11
N GLU A 131 24.16 -2.74 29.00
CA GLU A 131 25.47 -3.26 28.63
C GLU A 131 26.48 -2.17 28.26
N ASN A 132 25.96 -1.04 27.72
CA ASN A 132 26.74 0.14 27.35
C ASN A 132 26.24 1.40 28.08
N PRO A 133 26.47 1.53 29.39
CA PRO A 133 25.91 2.65 30.15
C PRO A 133 26.44 4.02 29.70
N GLY A 134 27.65 4.08 29.15
CA GLY A 134 28.23 5.29 28.58
C GLY A 134 27.46 5.79 27.34
N GLU A 135 27.07 4.88 26.45
CA GLU A 135 26.25 5.20 25.26
C GLU A 135 24.85 5.65 25.67
N LEU A 136 24.21 4.92 26.60
CA LEU A 136 22.89 5.28 27.13
C LEU A 136 22.87 6.70 27.72
N VAL A 137 23.87 7.01 28.57
CA VAL A 137 23.99 8.35 29.17
C VAL A 137 24.26 9.41 28.09
N LYS A 138 25.12 9.13 27.12
CA LYS A 138 25.40 10.02 26.02
C LYS A 138 24.16 10.37 25.23
N LEU A 139 23.32 9.36 24.88
CA LEU A 139 22.05 9.56 24.18
C LEU A 139 21.09 10.49 24.96
N ILE A 140 21.05 10.36 26.28
CA ILE A 140 20.23 11.21 27.15
C ILE A 140 20.80 12.63 27.18
N GLU A 141 22.11 12.80 27.41
CA GLU A 141 22.76 14.11 27.50
C GLU A 141 22.72 14.91 26.22
N GLU A 142 22.78 14.26 25.05
CA GLU A 142 22.60 14.90 23.74
C GLU A 142 21.21 15.54 23.53
N CYS A 143 20.24 15.26 24.40
CA CYS A 143 18.91 15.84 24.35
C CYS A 143 18.77 17.09 25.25
N ARG A 144 19.88 17.65 25.75
CA ARG A 144 19.85 18.93 26.48
C ARG A 144 19.74 20.09 25.51
N ASP A 145 18.87 21.02 25.84
CA ASP A 145 18.77 22.29 25.14
C ASP A 145 19.97 23.23 25.46
N LYS A 146 20.01 24.38 24.78
CA LYS A 146 21.07 25.40 25.03
C LYS A 146 21.10 25.94 26.45
N LYS A 147 20.04 25.72 27.24
CA LYS A 147 19.92 26.12 28.64
C LYS A 147 20.22 24.97 29.61
N GLY A 148 20.65 23.83 29.11
CA GLY A 148 20.97 22.64 29.91
C GLY A 148 19.76 21.82 30.36
N LYS A 149 18.54 22.15 29.94
CA LYS A 149 17.32 21.41 30.28
C LYS A 149 17.17 20.24 29.33
N LEU A 150 16.83 19.05 29.88
CA LEU A 150 16.52 17.86 29.08
C LEU A 150 15.16 18.01 28.39
N ASP A 151 15.14 17.75 27.08
CA ASP A 151 13.93 17.54 26.32
C ASP A 151 13.53 16.06 26.41
N LEU A 152 12.57 15.74 27.28
CA LEU A 152 12.14 14.38 27.57
C LEU A 152 11.54 13.69 26.36
N ASP A 153 10.83 14.42 25.49
CA ASP A 153 10.25 13.83 24.27
C ASP A 153 11.37 13.36 23.33
N MET A 154 12.43 14.16 23.19
CA MET A 154 13.63 13.79 22.43
C MET A 154 14.40 12.63 23.07
N VAL A 155 14.52 12.61 24.39
CA VAL A 155 15.14 11.49 25.12
C VAL A 155 14.42 10.20 24.82
N TYR A 156 13.10 10.16 25.04
CA TYR A 156 12.31 8.96 24.78
C TYR A 156 12.40 8.53 23.31
N LEU A 157 12.33 9.45 22.38
CA LEU A 157 12.44 9.14 20.96
C LEU A 157 13.80 8.49 20.63
N LYS A 158 14.92 9.05 21.11
CA LYS A 158 16.25 8.48 20.91
C LYS A 158 16.39 7.08 21.54
N LEU A 159 15.87 6.88 22.74
CA LEU A 159 15.89 5.56 23.40
C LEU A 159 15.07 4.52 22.62
N ILE A 160 13.88 4.92 22.16
CA ILE A 160 13.01 4.07 21.33
C ILE A 160 13.71 3.69 20.03
N ASP A 161 14.33 4.65 19.36
CA ASP A 161 14.96 4.41 18.05
C ASP A 161 16.25 3.58 18.17
N ASN A 162 17.07 3.85 19.20
CA ASN A 162 18.34 3.14 19.38
C ASN A 162 18.16 1.70 19.86
N TYR A 163 17.24 1.47 20.79
CA TYR A 163 17.04 0.16 21.42
C TYR A 163 15.83 -0.61 20.88
N THR A 164 15.06 -0.03 19.95
CA THR A 164 13.84 -0.63 19.36
C THR A 164 12.85 -1.09 20.45
N ILE A 165 12.58 -0.21 21.43
CA ILE A 165 11.71 -0.44 22.59
C ILE A 165 10.44 0.40 22.52
N SER A 166 9.42 0.07 23.34
CA SER A 166 8.21 0.88 23.49
C SER A 166 8.48 2.15 24.30
N ILE A 167 7.52 3.09 24.24
CA ILE A 167 7.55 4.29 25.09
C ILE A 167 7.51 3.94 26.59
N TYR A 168 6.86 2.84 26.94
CA TYR A 168 6.76 2.40 28.35
C TYR A 168 8.13 1.94 28.84
N THR A 169 8.80 1.07 28.11
CA THR A 169 10.15 0.59 28.41
C THR A 169 11.18 1.74 28.38
N ALA A 170 11.06 2.70 27.46
CA ALA A 170 11.94 3.87 27.41
C ALA A 170 11.80 4.76 28.62
N LYS A 171 10.57 4.99 29.11
CA LYS A 171 10.31 5.74 30.35
C LYS A 171 10.88 5.03 31.58
N GLU A 172 10.73 3.73 31.67
CA GLU A 172 11.29 2.94 32.76
C GLU A 172 12.82 3.01 32.77
N LEU A 173 13.46 2.83 31.59
CA LEU A 173 14.92 2.94 31.45
C LEU A 173 15.44 4.32 31.81
N TYR A 174 14.75 5.39 31.44
CA TYR A 174 15.09 6.76 31.83
C TYR A 174 14.96 6.99 33.34
N ASN A 175 13.94 6.39 33.98
CA ASN A 175 13.67 6.53 35.42
C ASN A 175 14.77 5.89 36.31
N TYR A 176 15.66 5.08 35.73
CA TYR A 176 16.84 4.62 36.45
C TYR A 176 17.86 5.73 36.71
N LYS A 177 17.71 6.90 36.08
CA LYS A 177 18.49 8.12 36.31
C LYS A 177 19.99 7.94 36.25
N LEU A 178 20.49 7.03 35.38
CA LEU A 178 21.91 6.74 35.26
C LEU A 178 22.73 7.99 34.87
N HIS A 179 22.15 8.94 34.17
CA HIS A 179 22.81 10.21 33.82
C HIS A 179 23.05 11.12 35.03
N GLU A 180 22.34 10.91 36.17
CA GLU A 180 22.50 11.64 37.42
C GLU A 180 23.45 10.90 38.41
N ALA A 181 23.78 9.61 38.16
CA ALA A 181 24.57 8.79 39.03
C ALA A 181 26.06 9.26 39.06
N ALA A 182 26.67 9.29 40.26
CA ALA A 182 28.10 9.61 40.42
C ALA A 182 28.99 8.57 39.77
N ASP A 183 28.69 7.28 39.96
CA ASP A 183 29.33 6.17 39.24
C ASP A 183 28.29 5.44 38.38
N LYS A 184 28.35 5.74 37.10
CA LYS A 184 27.40 5.25 36.10
C LYS A 184 27.55 3.75 35.85
N GLU A 185 28.78 3.25 35.87
CA GLU A 185 29.06 1.84 35.61
C GLU A 185 28.56 0.95 36.73
N SER A 186 28.87 1.34 37.99
CA SER A 186 28.42 0.61 39.19
C SER A 186 26.89 0.61 39.29
N ALA A 187 26.23 1.76 39.07
CA ALA A 187 24.78 1.87 39.09
C ALA A 187 24.11 1.02 37.99
N ALA A 188 24.65 1.04 36.77
CA ALA A 188 24.16 0.22 35.65
C ALA A 188 24.33 -1.28 35.95
N LYS A 189 25.49 -1.68 36.49
CA LYS A 189 25.78 -3.08 36.86
C LYS A 189 24.82 -3.60 37.94
N GLN A 190 24.58 -2.82 38.97
CA GLN A 190 23.61 -3.18 40.02
C GLN A 190 22.20 -3.35 39.44
N LYS A 191 21.76 -2.39 38.62
CA LYS A 191 20.43 -2.45 38.00
C LYS A 191 20.32 -3.62 37.03
N LYS A 192 21.37 -3.90 36.24
CA LYS A 192 21.41 -5.05 35.34
C LYS A 192 21.24 -6.36 36.10
N GLN A 193 21.93 -6.52 37.28
CA GLN A 193 21.78 -7.71 38.11
C GLN A 193 20.34 -7.88 38.62
N GLU A 194 19.70 -6.80 39.10
CA GLU A 194 18.31 -6.82 39.54
C GLU A 194 17.35 -7.25 38.43
N LEU A 195 17.51 -6.69 37.22
CA LEU A 195 16.66 -7.02 36.08
C LEU A 195 16.90 -8.46 35.57
N THR A 196 18.16 -8.93 35.63
CA THR A 196 18.50 -10.31 35.27
C THR A 196 17.83 -11.30 36.23
N ALA A 197 17.90 -11.06 37.54
CA ALA A 197 17.23 -11.91 38.52
C ALA A 197 15.70 -11.97 38.31
N LYS A 198 15.06 -10.85 37.94
CA LYS A 198 13.65 -10.81 37.60
C LYS A 198 13.34 -11.64 36.33
N LEU A 199 14.15 -11.47 35.28
CA LEU A 199 14.00 -12.24 34.05
C LEU A 199 14.14 -13.74 34.29
N ASP A 200 15.16 -14.14 35.07
CA ASP A 200 15.38 -15.55 35.42
C ASP A 200 14.20 -16.14 36.20
N SER A 201 13.59 -15.36 37.10
CA SER A 201 12.36 -15.76 37.81
C SER A 201 11.18 -16.00 36.87
N ILE A 202 10.98 -15.12 35.86
CA ILE A 202 9.93 -15.30 34.84
C ILE A 202 10.20 -16.55 34.03
N LEU A 203 11.45 -16.75 33.56
CA LEU A 203 11.82 -17.93 32.78
C LEU A 203 11.66 -19.24 33.57
N ALA A 204 11.94 -19.21 34.87
CA ALA A 204 11.69 -20.35 35.75
C ALA A 204 10.19 -20.67 35.87
N GLY A 205 9.36 -19.65 36.01
CA GLY A 205 7.88 -19.81 36.03
C GLY A 205 7.31 -20.40 34.76
N HIS A 206 7.84 -20.06 33.58
CA HIS A 206 7.45 -20.70 32.33
C HIS A 206 7.87 -22.18 32.26
N LYS A 207 9.10 -22.50 32.72
CA LYS A 207 9.58 -23.88 32.79
C LYS A 207 8.70 -24.77 33.69
N GLU A 208 8.25 -24.26 34.82
CA GLU A 208 7.33 -24.98 35.71
C GLU A 208 6.01 -25.32 35.04
N LYS A 209 5.53 -24.45 34.14
CA LYS A 209 4.33 -24.65 33.30
C LYS A 209 4.59 -25.51 32.07
N ARG A 210 5.80 -26.00 31.84
CA ARG A 210 6.24 -26.70 30.63
C ARG A 210 6.09 -25.82 29.36
N GLU A 211 6.34 -24.55 29.53
CA GLU A 211 6.36 -23.54 28.47
C GLU A 211 7.80 -23.02 28.28
N GLU A 212 8.11 -22.55 27.09
CA GLU A 212 9.37 -21.89 26.77
C GLU A 212 9.07 -20.57 26.08
N LEU A 213 9.99 -19.61 26.15
CA LEU A 213 9.93 -18.37 25.38
C LEU A 213 10.91 -18.48 24.21
N ASN A 214 10.42 -18.21 22.99
CA ASN A 214 11.28 -18.12 21.82
C ASN A 214 12.04 -16.77 21.78
N GLU A 215 12.82 -16.54 20.71
CA GLU A 215 13.60 -15.29 20.53
C GLU A 215 12.72 -14.03 20.47
N LYS A 216 11.43 -14.17 20.13
CA LYS A 216 10.45 -13.07 20.09
C LYS A 216 9.66 -12.92 21.39
N PHE A 217 10.00 -13.72 22.42
CA PHE A 217 9.28 -13.80 23.69
C PHE A 217 7.83 -14.30 23.56
N GLU A 218 7.56 -15.06 22.50
CA GLU A 218 6.29 -15.76 22.32
C GLU A 218 6.32 -17.05 23.13
N VAL A 219 5.21 -17.33 23.83
CA VAL A 219 5.06 -18.56 24.62
C VAL A 219 4.94 -19.77 23.69
N VAL A 220 5.82 -20.74 23.89
CA VAL A 220 5.85 -22.01 23.15
C VAL A 220 5.50 -23.14 24.11
N SER A 221 4.51 -23.97 23.74
CA SER A 221 4.12 -25.17 24.48
C SER A 221 4.02 -26.36 23.52
N GLY A 222 4.68 -27.47 23.88
CA GLY A 222 4.72 -28.65 23.01
C GLY A 222 5.33 -28.41 21.62
N GLY A 223 6.31 -27.47 21.51
CA GLY A 223 6.97 -27.12 20.24
C GLY A 223 6.16 -26.21 19.32
N LYS A 224 5.00 -25.71 19.75
CA LYS A 224 4.14 -24.79 18.97
C LYS A 224 3.95 -23.48 19.72
N VAL A 225 3.94 -22.36 18.99
CA VAL A 225 3.59 -21.05 19.53
C VAL A 225 2.14 -21.08 20.00
N VAL A 226 1.92 -20.65 21.23
CA VAL A 226 0.58 -20.54 21.82
C VAL A 226 -0.09 -19.29 21.25
N THR A 227 -1.25 -19.44 20.59
CA THR A 227 -2.03 -18.35 20.05
C THR A 227 -3.36 -18.20 20.79
N ARG A 228 -3.88 -16.98 20.87
CA ARG A 228 -5.20 -16.67 21.41
C ARG A 228 -5.87 -15.56 20.61
N VAL A 229 -7.20 -15.63 20.49
CA VAL A 229 -7.99 -14.55 19.91
C VAL A 229 -8.05 -13.39 20.91
N ARG A 230 -7.27 -12.34 20.65
CA ARG A 230 -7.15 -11.17 21.53
C ARG A 230 -6.95 -9.88 20.75
N LYS A 231 -7.04 -8.75 21.42
CA LYS A 231 -6.58 -7.47 20.88
C LYS A 231 -5.08 -7.32 21.09
N TYR A 232 -4.47 -6.41 20.33
CA TYR A 232 -3.11 -5.96 20.58
C TYR A 232 -2.98 -5.35 21.97
N SER A 233 -1.88 -5.61 22.66
CA SER A 233 -1.52 -4.94 23.93
C SER A 233 -1.10 -3.49 23.66
N LYS A 234 -1.01 -2.68 24.72
CA LYS A 234 -0.50 -1.31 24.62
C LYS A 234 0.95 -1.27 24.11
N GLU A 235 1.77 -2.22 24.55
CA GLU A 235 3.17 -2.38 24.09
C GLU A 235 3.23 -2.71 22.61
N GLU A 236 2.46 -3.69 22.16
CA GLU A 236 2.40 -4.08 20.74
C GLU A 236 1.93 -2.92 19.84
N ILE A 237 0.92 -2.17 20.28
CA ILE A 237 0.42 -0.99 19.58
C ILE A 237 1.54 0.07 19.49
N ASP A 238 2.22 0.37 20.60
CA ASP A 238 3.27 1.39 20.60
C ASP A 238 4.44 0.97 19.70
N LEU A 239 4.88 -0.28 19.77
CA LEU A 239 5.93 -0.82 18.91
C LEU A 239 5.54 -0.74 17.42
N ALA A 240 4.30 -1.09 17.07
CA ALA A 240 3.81 -0.98 15.69
C ALA A 240 3.79 0.49 15.22
N VAL A 241 3.28 1.42 16.05
CA VAL A 241 3.27 2.86 15.74
C VAL A 241 4.70 3.37 15.56
N ARG A 242 5.65 3.01 16.44
CA ARG A 242 7.05 3.45 16.36
C ARG A 242 7.75 2.90 15.12
N ARG A 243 7.51 1.63 14.78
CA ARG A 243 8.05 1.03 13.57
C ARG A 243 7.63 1.81 12.32
N VAL A 244 6.32 2.02 12.11
CA VAL A 244 5.85 2.73 10.91
C VAL A 244 6.25 4.20 10.92
N SER A 245 6.27 4.85 12.09
CA SER A 245 6.73 6.23 12.24
C SER A 245 8.18 6.43 11.79
N ARG A 246 9.02 5.44 12.07
CA ARG A 246 10.43 5.42 11.66
C ARG A 246 10.55 5.26 10.16
N ILE A 247 9.79 4.32 9.58
CA ILE A 247 9.74 4.09 8.13
C ILE A 247 9.37 5.37 7.38
N VAL A 248 8.33 6.09 7.82
CA VAL A 248 7.87 7.33 7.16
C VAL A 248 8.51 8.61 7.73
N LYS A 249 9.44 8.52 8.68
CA LYS A 249 10.22 9.64 9.26
C LYS A 249 9.36 10.72 9.94
N ILE A 250 8.37 10.32 10.76
CA ILE A 250 7.49 11.25 11.49
C ILE A 250 7.55 11.07 13.02
N GLY A 251 8.52 10.35 13.53
CA GLY A 251 8.62 10.04 14.97
C GLY A 251 8.57 11.25 15.90
N MET A 252 9.11 12.40 15.46
CA MET A 252 9.14 13.64 16.25
C MET A 252 7.80 14.38 16.32
N PHE A 253 6.77 13.95 15.58
CA PHE A 253 5.47 14.64 15.50
C PHE A 253 4.35 13.91 16.25
N MET A 254 4.65 12.87 17.03
CA MET A 254 3.65 11.97 17.64
C MET A 254 2.60 12.69 18.48
N ASN A 255 2.99 13.77 19.17
CA ASN A 255 2.13 14.55 20.07
C ASN A 255 1.39 15.70 19.35
N ARG A 256 1.67 15.95 18.05
CA ARG A 256 1.03 17.02 17.27
C ARG A 256 -0.32 16.58 16.72
N TYR A 257 -1.17 17.56 16.42
CA TYR A 257 -2.43 17.39 15.72
C TYR A 257 -2.25 17.60 14.20
N PRO A 258 -3.13 17.04 13.36
CA PRO A 258 -3.05 17.20 11.91
C PRO A 258 -2.95 18.65 11.43
N ALA A 259 -3.66 19.58 12.08
CA ALA A 259 -3.63 21.00 11.74
C ALA A 259 -2.24 21.67 11.94
N GLU A 260 -1.36 21.08 12.74
CA GLU A 260 0.00 21.56 13.01
C GLU A 260 1.04 20.99 12.05
N LEU A 261 0.61 20.23 11.04
CA LEU A 261 1.45 19.52 10.09
C LEU A 261 1.31 20.09 8.69
N SER A 262 2.43 20.10 7.94
CA SER A 262 2.38 20.35 6.49
C SER A 262 1.63 19.22 5.75
N GLY A 263 1.16 19.50 4.52
CA GLY A 263 0.46 18.50 3.70
C GLY A 263 1.23 17.20 3.53
N GLY A 264 2.53 17.25 3.28
CA GLY A 264 3.38 16.05 3.17
C GLY A 264 3.56 15.31 4.50
N GLN A 265 3.58 16.04 5.63
CA GLN A 265 3.60 15.39 6.94
C GLN A 265 2.25 14.70 7.23
N GLN A 266 1.12 15.33 6.89
CA GLN A 266 -0.22 14.73 7.00
C GLN A 266 -0.31 13.45 6.15
N GLN A 267 0.20 13.47 4.93
CA GLN A 267 0.27 12.31 4.06
C GLN A 267 1.08 11.17 4.69
N ARG A 268 2.27 11.47 5.23
CA ARG A 268 3.09 10.46 5.93
C ARG A 268 2.36 9.86 7.14
N VAL A 269 1.59 10.66 7.87
CA VAL A 269 0.72 10.15 8.96
C VAL A 269 -0.34 9.18 8.42
N ALA A 270 -0.98 9.53 7.30
CA ALA A 270 -1.99 8.69 6.67
C ALA A 270 -1.39 7.36 6.15
N ILE A 271 -0.19 7.43 5.54
CA ILE A 271 0.56 6.23 5.13
C ILE A 271 0.92 5.37 6.36
N ALA A 272 1.44 5.98 7.44
CA ALA A 272 1.78 5.25 8.66
C ALA A 272 0.55 4.55 9.25
N ARG A 273 -0.61 5.23 9.29
CA ARG A 273 -1.87 4.65 9.76
C ARG A 273 -2.30 3.44 8.95
N THR A 274 -2.13 3.49 7.63
CA THR A 274 -2.48 2.37 6.75
C THR A 274 -1.48 1.22 6.82
N LEU A 275 -0.20 1.50 7.09
CA LEU A 275 0.85 0.48 7.21
C LEU A 275 0.91 -0.16 8.60
N ALA A 276 0.41 0.50 9.64
CA ALA A 276 0.51 0.01 11.02
C ALA A 276 -0.06 -1.39 11.24
N PRO A 277 -1.20 -1.79 10.60
CA PRO A 277 -1.74 -3.14 10.67
C PRO A 277 -1.01 -4.18 9.80
N GLU A 278 0.10 -3.84 9.16
CA GLU A 278 0.86 -4.70 8.24
C GLU A 278 0.00 -5.30 7.10
N PRO A 279 -0.68 -4.46 6.31
CA PRO A 279 -1.51 -4.97 5.23
C PRO A 279 -0.65 -5.64 4.15
N GLN A 280 -1.13 -6.74 3.60
CA GLN A 280 -0.47 -7.40 2.47
C GLN A 280 -0.63 -6.62 1.16
N VAL A 281 -1.74 -5.88 1.04
CA VAL A 281 -2.05 -5.02 -0.11
C VAL A 281 -2.36 -3.61 0.39
N LEU A 282 -1.74 -2.61 -0.25
CA LEU A 282 -1.98 -1.20 0.02
C LEU A 282 -2.60 -0.51 -1.19
N PHE A 283 -3.82 -0.04 -1.02
CA PHE A 283 -4.54 0.75 -2.01
C PHE A 283 -4.34 2.25 -1.77
N MET A 284 -4.05 3.00 -2.82
CA MET A 284 -3.82 4.44 -2.77
C MET A 284 -4.63 5.17 -3.85
N ASP A 285 -5.58 6.00 -3.43
CA ASP A 285 -6.46 6.77 -4.33
C ASP A 285 -5.92 8.19 -4.48
N GLU A 286 -5.19 8.48 -5.56
CA GLU A 286 -4.55 9.77 -5.89
C GLU A 286 -3.80 10.44 -4.72
N PRO A 287 -2.91 9.75 -4.02
CA PRO A 287 -2.36 10.25 -2.75
C PRO A 287 -1.47 11.48 -2.90
N LEU A 288 -0.93 11.77 -4.09
CA LEU A 288 -0.02 12.89 -4.34
C LEU A 288 -0.69 14.12 -4.96
N SER A 289 -2.00 14.04 -5.29
CA SER A 289 -2.71 15.09 -6.01
C SER A 289 -2.74 16.43 -5.27
N ASN A 290 -2.76 16.42 -3.94
CA ASN A 290 -2.86 17.61 -3.10
C ASN A 290 -1.51 18.22 -2.69
N LEU A 291 -0.40 17.76 -3.29
CA LEU A 291 0.95 18.22 -2.97
C LEU A 291 1.51 19.16 -4.05
N ASP A 292 2.36 20.10 -3.63
CA ASP A 292 3.16 20.90 -4.56
C ASP A 292 4.17 20.02 -5.34
N ALA A 293 4.70 20.53 -6.45
CA ALA A 293 5.54 19.76 -7.37
C ALA A 293 6.83 19.22 -6.72
N LYS A 294 7.47 19.99 -5.83
CA LYS A 294 8.68 19.56 -5.15
C LYS A 294 8.41 18.44 -4.17
N LEU A 295 7.39 18.61 -3.34
CA LEU A 295 7.01 17.62 -2.34
C LEU A 295 6.47 16.33 -3.00
N ARG A 296 5.76 16.46 -4.14
CA ARG A 296 5.31 15.32 -4.94
C ARG A 296 6.48 14.47 -5.42
N LEU A 297 7.56 15.11 -5.89
CA LEU A 297 8.77 14.40 -6.32
C LEU A 297 9.42 13.66 -5.14
N GLU A 298 9.59 14.31 -3.99
CA GLU A 298 10.13 13.68 -2.77
C GLU A 298 9.29 12.48 -2.33
N MET A 299 7.96 12.62 -2.37
CA MET A 299 7.05 11.55 -1.97
C MET A 299 7.02 10.37 -2.93
N ARG A 300 7.28 10.55 -4.23
CA ARG A 300 7.46 9.43 -5.16
C ARG A 300 8.63 8.53 -4.74
N TYR A 301 9.79 9.12 -4.44
CA TYR A 301 10.94 8.35 -3.94
C TYR A 301 10.63 7.61 -2.62
N GLU A 302 9.92 8.27 -1.70
CA GLU A 302 9.52 7.64 -0.44
C GLU A 302 8.55 6.48 -0.67
N LEU A 303 7.58 6.58 -1.59
CA LEU A 303 6.66 5.48 -1.93
C LEU A 303 7.39 4.29 -2.56
N GLN A 304 8.35 4.52 -3.47
CA GLN A 304 9.20 3.45 -4.02
C GLN A 304 9.99 2.75 -2.90
N ARG A 305 10.63 3.54 -2.03
CA ARG A 305 11.36 3.00 -0.89
C ARG A 305 10.46 2.17 0.03
N LEU A 306 9.27 2.68 0.35
CA LEU A 306 8.28 1.98 1.17
C LEU A 306 7.84 0.66 0.55
N HIS A 307 7.61 0.63 -0.76
CA HIS A 307 7.28 -0.59 -1.47
C HIS A 307 8.39 -1.65 -1.33
N VAL A 308 9.65 -1.26 -1.54
CA VAL A 308 10.80 -2.17 -1.38
C VAL A 308 10.96 -2.63 0.07
N GLU A 309 10.84 -1.72 1.05
CA GLU A 309 11.01 -2.04 2.48
C GLU A 309 9.89 -2.93 3.03
N THR A 310 8.66 -2.75 2.57
CA THR A 310 7.52 -3.52 3.08
C THR A 310 7.30 -4.83 2.32
N GLY A 311 7.73 -4.91 1.06
CA GLY A 311 7.45 -6.02 0.16
C GLY A 311 5.95 -6.22 -0.12
N SER A 312 5.07 -5.28 0.25
CA SER A 312 3.63 -5.36 0.04
C SER A 312 3.26 -5.05 -1.41
N THR A 313 2.14 -5.60 -1.90
CA THR A 313 1.57 -5.21 -3.19
C THR A 313 0.92 -3.83 -3.08
N PHE A 314 1.33 -2.89 -3.92
CA PHE A 314 0.77 -1.54 -3.98
C PHE A 314 -0.11 -1.39 -5.21
N VAL A 315 -1.34 -0.91 -5.02
CA VAL A 315 -2.25 -0.54 -6.12
C VAL A 315 -2.55 0.95 -6.02
N TYR A 316 -2.09 1.68 -6.99
CA TYR A 316 -2.02 3.13 -6.99
C TYR A 316 -2.88 3.73 -8.10
N VAL A 317 -3.76 4.65 -7.77
CA VAL A 317 -4.56 5.39 -8.75
C VAL A 317 -3.93 6.74 -9.00
N THR A 318 -3.75 7.11 -10.25
CA THR A 318 -3.35 8.45 -10.67
C THR A 318 -3.88 8.78 -12.07
N HIS A 319 -3.92 10.06 -12.37
CA HIS A 319 -4.08 10.60 -13.72
C HIS A 319 -2.76 11.18 -14.27
N ASP A 320 -1.70 11.22 -13.44
CA ASP A 320 -0.38 11.73 -13.82
C ASP A 320 0.46 10.61 -14.44
N GLN A 321 0.79 10.76 -15.72
CA GLN A 321 1.61 9.80 -16.47
C GLN A 321 3.00 9.65 -15.88
N MET A 322 3.61 10.75 -15.40
CA MET A 322 4.95 10.72 -14.82
C MET A 322 4.99 9.93 -13.51
N GLU A 323 3.91 9.96 -12.73
CA GLU A 323 3.79 9.10 -11.55
C GLU A 323 3.72 7.64 -11.96
N ALA A 324 2.86 7.30 -12.93
CA ALA A 324 2.72 5.94 -13.42
C ALA A 324 4.01 5.39 -14.00
N MET A 325 4.69 6.16 -14.85
CA MET A 325 5.93 5.74 -15.51
C MET A 325 7.10 5.56 -14.56
N THR A 326 7.12 6.31 -13.43
CA THR A 326 8.23 6.23 -12.46
C THR A 326 8.00 5.25 -11.33
N LEU A 327 6.75 5.08 -10.86
CA LEU A 327 6.43 4.26 -9.71
C LEU A 327 6.11 2.81 -10.07
N ALA A 328 5.46 2.58 -11.20
CA ALA A 328 4.85 1.30 -11.50
C ALA A 328 5.86 0.23 -11.94
N THR A 329 5.65 -1.00 -11.46
CA THR A 329 6.17 -2.21 -12.11
C THR A 329 5.31 -2.58 -13.32
N LYS A 330 3.98 -2.37 -13.20
CA LYS A 330 3.02 -2.50 -14.31
C LYS A 330 1.98 -1.38 -14.28
N ILE A 331 1.61 -0.90 -15.46
CA ILE A 331 0.56 0.10 -15.68
C ILE A 331 -0.69 -0.59 -16.21
N CYS A 332 -1.80 -0.43 -15.51
CA CYS A 332 -3.14 -0.79 -15.97
C CYS A 332 -3.81 0.46 -16.53
N LEU A 333 -3.82 0.62 -17.84
CA LEU A 333 -4.45 1.75 -18.51
C LEU A 333 -5.93 1.46 -18.77
N ILE A 334 -6.80 2.28 -18.20
CA ILE A 334 -8.26 2.14 -18.29
C ILE A 334 -8.85 3.35 -19.01
N ASN A 335 -9.78 3.09 -19.92
CA ASN A 335 -10.60 4.12 -20.58
C ASN A 335 -12.06 3.68 -20.66
N ASN A 336 -12.99 4.55 -20.28
CA ASN A 336 -14.43 4.28 -20.28
C ASN A 336 -14.82 2.94 -19.61
N GLY A 337 -14.17 2.61 -18.49
CA GLY A 337 -14.42 1.39 -17.74
C GLY A 337 -13.78 0.11 -18.32
N VAL A 338 -13.08 0.21 -19.45
CA VAL A 338 -12.49 -0.92 -20.17
C VAL A 338 -10.96 -0.88 -20.08
N LEU A 339 -10.35 -2.03 -19.87
CA LEU A 339 -8.89 -2.20 -19.90
C LEU A 339 -8.37 -1.96 -21.33
N GLN A 340 -7.42 -1.05 -21.48
CA GLN A 340 -6.76 -0.76 -22.75
C GLN A 340 -5.43 -1.48 -22.90
N GLN A 341 -4.62 -1.49 -21.84
CA GLN A 341 -3.33 -2.18 -21.80
C GLN A 341 -2.90 -2.43 -20.35
N TYR A 342 -2.27 -3.59 -20.10
CA TYR A 342 -1.67 -3.93 -18.80
C TYR A 342 -0.27 -4.49 -19.00
N GLU A 343 0.75 -3.65 -18.85
CA GLU A 343 2.15 -3.98 -19.14
C GLU A 343 3.12 -3.12 -18.33
N ALA A 344 4.43 -3.47 -18.42
CA ALA A 344 5.49 -2.64 -17.85
C ALA A 344 5.52 -1.25 -18.51
N PRO A 345 5.91 -0.18 -17.77
CA PRO A 345 5.88 1.20 -18.27
C PRO A 345 6.54 1.39 -19.64
N LEU A 346 7.75 0.85 -19.84
CA LEU A 346 8.46 0.97 -21.10
C LEU A 346 7.75 0.27 -22.25
N THR A 347 7.04 -0.83 -22.00
CA THR A 347 6.25 -1.55 -23.01
C THR A 347 5.01 -0.74 -23.39
N VAL A 348 4.30 -0.17 -22.40
CA VAL A 348 3.14 0.70 -22.67
C VAL A 348 3.54 1.90 -23.54
N TYR A 349 4.70 2.50 -23.28
CA TYR A 349 5.22 3.63 -24.05
C TYR A 349 5.70 3.23 -25.46
N SER A 350 6.46 2.13 -25.58
CA SER A 350 7.14 1.76 -26.84
C SER A 350 6.28 0.89 -27.77
N ARG A 351 5.28 0.19 -27.19
CA ARG A 351 4.39 -0.75 -27.91
C ARG A 351 2.94 -0.56 -27.46
N PRO A 352 2.33 0.61 -27.74
CA PRO A 352 0.94 0.86 -27.39
C PRO A 352 0.01 -0.08 -28.16
N ASN A 353 -0.99 -0.67 -27.47
CA ASN A 353 -1.94 -1.60 -28.07
C ASN A 353 -2.92 -0.95 -29.05
N ASN A 354 -3.18 0.35 -28.87
CA ASN A 354 -4.12 1.09 -29.70
C ASN A 354 -3.79 2.60 -29.73
N LEU A 355 -4.52 3.35 -30.58
CA LEU A 355 -4.29 4.78 -30.75
C LEU A 355 -4.54 5.59 -29.47
N PHE A 356 -5.51 5.17 -28.64
CA PHE A 356 -5.76 5.82 -27.35
C PHE A 356 -4.54 5.70 -26.42
N VAL A 357 -3.96 4.52 -26.29
CA VAL A 357 -2.76 4.33 -25.46
C VAL A 357 -1.59 5.16 -26.00
N ALA A 358 -1.40 5.16 -27.32
CA ALA A 358 -0.33 5.92 -27.97
C ALA A 358 -0.49 7.45 -27.75
N ASP A 359 -1.70 7.97 -27.79
CA ASP A 359 -2.01 9.38 -27.57
C ASP A 359 -1.91 9.75 -26.09
N PHE A 360 -2.46 8.89 -25.24
CA PHE A 360 -2.56 9.17 -23.80
C PHE A 360 -1.22 9.05 -23.08
N VAL A 361 -0.31 8.15 -23.50
CA VAL A 361 0.96 7.91 -22.83
C VAL A 361 2.11 8.56 -23.60
N GLY A 362 2.69 9.58 -23.00
CA GLY A 362 3.84 10.29 -23.55
C GLY A 362 3.79 11.80 -23.32
N ASN A 363 4.95 12.39 -23.03
CA ASN A 363 5.12 13.83 -22.92
C ASN A 363 6.45 14.23 -23.58
N PRO A 364 6.39 14.85 -24.78
CA PRO A 364 5.18 15.25 -25.52
C PRO A 364 4.40 14.07 -26.10
N SER A 365 3.10 14.27 -26.41
CA SER A 365 2.24 13.27 -27.04
C SER A 365 2.75 12.90 -28.43
N ILE A 366 2.38 11.70 -28.87
CA ILE A 366 2.71 11.19 -30.22
C ILE A 366 2.03 12.04 -31.30
N ASN A 367 2.68 12.16 -32.45
CA ASN A 367 2.09 12.82 -33.62
C ASN A 367 1.39 11.78 -34.48
N PHE A 368 0.10 12.02 -34.82
CA PHE A 368 -0.63 11.23 -35.79
C PHE A 368 -0.58 11.90 -37.16
N ILE A 369 -0.22 11.13 -38.18
CA ILE A 369 -0.20 11.58 -39.56
C ILE A 369 -1.09 10.65 -40.36
N GLU A 370 -2.14 11.18 -40.95
CA GLU A 370 -2.99 10.42 -41.87
C GLU A 370 -2.22 10.05 -43.13
N ALA A 371 -2.33 8.80 -43.52
CA ALA A 371 -1.70 8.27 -44.70
C ALA A 371 -2.67 7.39 -45.53
N LYS A 372 -2.57 7.47 -46.86
CA LYS A 372 -3.21 6.53 -47.78
C LYS A 372 -2.12 5.82 -48.53
N GLY A 373 -2.21 4.51 -48.68
CA GLY A 373 -1.16 3.77 -49.35
C GLY A 373 -1.51 2.32 -49.68
N VAL A 374 -0.55 1.63 -50.27
CA VAL A 374 -0.69 0.25 -50.71
C VAL A 374 0.51 -0.53 -50.13
N GLN A 375 0.25 -1.75 -49.66
CA GLN A 375 1.29 -2.66 -49.22
C GLN A 375 1.92 -3.37 -50.43
N ASN A 376 3.24 -3.36 -50.49
CA ASN A 376 4.01 -4.05 -51.50
C ASN A 376 4.25 -5.51 -51.09
N GLU A 377 4.60 -6.37 -52.05
CA GLU A 377 4.89 -7.79 -51.80
C GLU A 377 6.04 -8.03 -50.80
N ASN A 378 6.94 -7.07 -50.65
CA ASN A 378 8.05 -7.12 -49.69
C ASN A 378 7.67 -6.61 -48.29
N GLY A 379 6.38 -6.36 -48.03
CA GLY A 379 5.86 -5.88 -46.73
C GLY A 379 6.03 -4.36 -46.47
N SER A 380 6.69 -3.63 -47.39
CA SER A 380 6.76 -2.15 -47.26
C SER A 380 5.46 -1.50 -47.71
N LEU A 381 5.22 -0.26 -47.26
CA LEU A 381 4.05 0.52 -47.65
C LEU A 381 4.49 1.74 -48.48
N ASP A 382 3.93 1.90 -49.66
CA ASP A 382 4.03 3.15 -50.43
C ASP A 382 2.86 4.02 -50.00
N VAL A 383 3.15 5.10 -49.25
CA VAL A 383 2.13 5.94 -48.62
C VAL A 383 2.15 7.36 -49.15
N THR A 384 1.00 7.96 -49.22
CA THR A 384 0.80 9.40 -49.47
C THR A 384 0.40 10.07 -48.19
N ILE A 385 1.17 11.05 -47.77
CA ILE A 385 1.03 11.81 -46.51
C ILE A 385 1.07 13.31 -46.79
N LEU A 386 0.63 14.15 -45.86
CA LEU A 386 0.82 15.60 -45.86
C LEU A 386 0.68 16.25 -47.27
N ASP A 387 -0.53 16.50 -47.74
CA ASP A 387 -0.86 17.17 -49.00
C ASP A 387 -0.28 16.50 -50.28
N GLY A 388 -0.21 15.17 -50.27
CA GLY A 388 0.17 14.40 -51.45
C GLY A 388 1.64 14.04 -51.57
N ARG A 389 2.44 14.23 -50.50
CA ARG A 389 3.84 13.77 -50.50
C ARG A 389 3.92 12.26 -50.42
N LYS A 390 4.68 11.66 -51.31
CA LYS A 390 4.91 10.22 -51.34
C LYS A 390 6.06 9.86 -50.40
N ALA A 391 5.84 8.84 -49.60
CA ALA A 391 6.86 8.27 -48.72
C ALA A 391 6.78 6.74 -48.75
N LYS A 392 7.90 6.09 -48.50
CA LYS A 392 7.97 4.63 -48.34
C LYS A 392 8.15 4.33 -46.86
N PHE A 393 7.19 3.60 -46.26
CA PHE A 393 7.27 3.14 -44.89
C PHE A 393 7.70 1.66 -44.88
N VAL A 394 8.74 1.35 -44.12
CA VAL A 394 9.20 -0.01 -43.91
C VAL A 394 8.95 -0.35 -42.45
N PRO A 395 7.95 -1.21 -42.15
CA PRO A 395 7.70 -1.66 -40.79
C PRO A 395 8.93 -2.37 -40.20
N LYS A 396 9.19 -2.18 -38.92
CA LYS A 396 10.27 -2.91 -38.20
C LYS A 396 9.98 -4.41 -38.06
N GLU A 397 8.71 -4.76 -37.96
CA GLU A 397 8.21 -6.14 -37.89
C GLU A 397 7.34 -6.39 -39.11
N HIS A 398 7.26 -7.66 -39.53
CA HIS A 398 6.42 -8.01 -40.69
C HIS A 398 4.98 -7.67 -40.42
N LEU A 399 4.42 -6.73 -41.18
CA LEU A 399 3.04 -6.27 -41.06
C LEU A 399 2.23 -6.85 -42.24
N ASP A 400 1.24 -7.67 -41.95
CA ASP A 400 0.23 -8.13 -42.89
C ASP A 400 -1.04 -7.30 -42.72
N LEU A 401 -1.27 -6.31 -43.57
CA LEU A 401 -2.43 -5.42 -43.47
C LEU A 401 -3.74 -6.15 -43.73
N GLN A 402 -3.78 -7.17 -44.59
CA GLN A 402 -5.02 -7.90 -44.84
C GLN A 402 -5.45 -8.68 -43.61
N ARG A 403 -4.50 -9.35 -42.98
CA ARG A 403 -4.76 -10.03 -41.70
C ARG A 403 -5.15 -9.04 -40.61
N TRP A 404 -4.44 -7.92 -40.50
CA TRP A 404 -4.72 -6.88 -39.48
C TRP A 404 -6.12 -6.29 -39.65
N PHE A 405 -6.56 -5.99 -40.92
CA PHE A 405 -7.92 -5.50 -41.15
C PHE A 405 -8.96 -6.56 -40.83
N ALA A 406 -8.72 -7.83 -41.17
CA ALA A 406 -9.64 -8.92 -40.85
C ALA A 406 -9.80 -9.12 -39.34
N GLU A 407 -8.71 -9.05 -38.57
CA GLU A 407 -8.73 -9.11 -37.11
C GLU A 407 -9.45 -7.90 -36.49
N ARG A 408 -9.21 -6.68 -37.01
CA ARG A 408 -9.91 -5.48 -36.59
C ARG A 408 -11.41 -5.58 -36.82
N ASP A 409 -11.81 -5.94 -38.05
CA ASP A 409 -13.24 -6.02 -38.43
C ASP A 409 -13.95 -7.11 -37.61
N LYS A 410 -13.25 -8.21 -37.27
CA LYS A 410 -13.77 -9.23 -36.38
C LYS A 410 -13.96 -8.68 -34.96
N ASN A 411 -12.96 -7.99 -34.42
CA ASN A 411 -13.05 -7.39 -33.08
C ASN A 411 -14.17 -6.35 -32.99
N GLU A 412 -14.33 -5.49 -33.99
CA GLU A 412 -15.44 -4.52 -34.09
C GLU A 412 -16.80 -5.23 -34.15
N ALA A 413 -16.91 -6.33 -34.90
CA ALA A 413 -18.12 -7.14 -34.97
C ALA A 413 -18.43 -7.81 -33.64
N ASP A 414 -17.43 -8.35 -32.94
CA ASP A 414 -17.57 -8.97 -31.62
C ASP A 414 -17.98 -7.94 -30.56
N GLU A 415 -17.39 -6.74 -30.59
CA GLU A 415 -17.80 -5.63 -29.72
C GLU A 415 -19.24 -5.16 -30.01
N ALA A 416 -19.60 -5.04 -31.28
CA ALA A 416 -20.96 -4.69 -31.67
C ALA A 416 -21.99 -5.76 -31.28
N ALA A 417 -21.62 -7.04 -31.37
CA ALA A 417 -22.45 -8.16 -30.92
C ALA A 417 -22.64 -8.13 -29.39
N ARG A 418 -21.55 -7.96 -28.60
CA ARG A 418 -21.61 -7.79 -27.14
C ARG A 418 -22.46 -6.58 -26.74
N HIS A 419 -22.38 -5.49 -27.50
CA HIS A 419 -23.18 -4.29 -27.24
C HIS A 419 -24.68 -4.52 -27.56
N LYS A 420 -25.00 -5.32 -28.58
CA LYS A 420 -26.39 -5.71 -28.91
C LYS A 420 -26.95 -6.68 -27.86
N GLU A 421 -26.19 -7.64 -27.41
CA GLU A 421 -26.55 -8.59 -26.36
C GLU A 421 -26.83 -7.86 -25.03
N LYS A 422 -25.92 -6.94 -24.63
CA LYS A 422 -26.13 -6.04 -23.49
C LYS A 422 -27.38 -5.13 -23.64
N MET A 423 -27.74 -4.74 -24.86
CA MET A 423 -28.98 -3.97 -25.13
C MET A 423 -30.23 -4.83 -25.07
N GLN A 424 -30.16 -6.12 -25.43
CA GLN A 424 -31.28 -7.05 -25.35
C GLN A 424 -31.54 -7.45 -23.89
N ASP A 425 -30.51 -7.70 -23.10
CA ASP A 425 -30.64 -7.92 -21.66
C ASP A 425 -31.23 -6.71 -20.93
N LYS A 426 -30.89 -5.49 -21.37
CA LYS A 426 -31.54 -4.26 -20.89
C LYS A 426 -33.04 -4.27 -21.12
N LYS A 427 -33.51 -4.67 -22.32
CA LYS A 427 -34.93 -4.71 -22.64
C LYS A 427 -35.67 -5.80 -21.88
N ALA A 428 -35.01 -6.92 -21.60
CA ALA A 428 -35.59 -8.01 -20.81
C ALA A 428 -35.78 -7.60 -19.34
N VAL A 429 -34.78 -6.94 -18.75
CA VAL A 429 -34.85 -6.42 -17.35
C VAL A 429 -35.85 -5.26 -17.22
N GLU A 430 -35.95 -4.36 -18.22
CA GLU A 430 -36.94 -3.27 -18.22
C GLU A 430 -38.39 -3.81 -18.38
N LYS A 431 -38.56 -4.99 -18.99
CA LYS A 431 -39.85 -5.67 -19.14
C LYS A 431 -40.25 -6.38 -17.84
N SER A 432 -39.31 -7.02 -17.18
CA SER A 432 -39.48 -7.66 -15.86
C SER A 432 -39.87 -6.66 -14.76
N ASN A 433 -39.26 -5.49 -14.75
CA ASN A 433 -39.56 -4.42 -13.76
C ASN A 433 -40.85 -3.62 -14.07
N LYS A 434 -41.52 -3.86 -15.19
CA LYS A 434 -42.83 -3.28 -15.48
C LYS A 434 -44.00 -4.23 -15.22
N ASP A 435 -43.68 -5.50 -15.02
CA ASP A 435 -44.66 -6.55 -14.75
C ASP A 435 -44.71 -6.90 -13.22
N GLU A 436 -43.90 -6.24 -12.37
CA GLU A 436 -44.04 -6.13 -10.91
C GLU A 436 -44.67 -4.75 -10.54
#